data_eec3519239d5df7b03a2f89b8ead7904
#
_entry.id   eec3519239d5df7b03a2f89b8ead7904
#
_cell.length_a   1.000
_cell.length_b   1.000
_cell.length_c   1.000
_cell.angle_alpha   90.00
_cell.angle_beta   90.00
_cell.angle_gamma   90.00
#
_symmetry.space_group_name_H-M   'P 1'
#
loop_
_entity.id
_entity.type
_entity.pdbx_description
1 polymer ?
#
loop_
_entity_poly.entity_id
_entity_poly.type
_entity_poly.pdbx_seq_one_letter_code
_entity_poly.pdbx_strand_id
1 'polypeptide(L)'
;METDIGSWTPFYEGVTKGTPLMLDLFAKKSIQVTGFWVAETARRFPEIVLEMKSAGHEIGAHSLYHETIGDSLFDIPGIYPLLPEEVYPRIEKATNIVEDITGEKIVSWRSPRLFGGTEVTNSLETLGYECDATYPMYYYGNQLFPYHPSKDSWLNEGSLNLIEIIQFADMGMESEDPYGRDKDPWPRYRTRSTAELIPHIESFIRYIETNDKSQKPLVLCFYLHPWEFWEMPEGLIHFGEGGVFPDPFLVKGCGEYCLYQVEILIDWLLSKEAVFLTAGSCARKWKDIFSVSELR
;
A
#
# COMPACT_ATOMS: atom_id res chain seq x y z
N MET A 1 -24.96 0.70 -5.78
CA MET A 1 -25.13 2.15 -5.98
C MET A 1 -24.31 2.49 -7.21
N GLU A 2 -24.92 2.69 -8.35
CA GLU A 2 -24.24 3.21 -9.52
C GLU A 2 -23.82 4.64 -9.19
N THR A 3 -22.58 4.79 -8.83
CA THR A 3 -21.98 6.11 -8.66
C THR A 3 -21.90 6.71 -10.06
N ASP A 4 -22.45 7.89 -10.22
CA ASP A 4 -22.36 8.65 -11.46
C ASP A 4 -20.90 8.69 -11.91
N ILE A 5 -20.66 8.22 -13.12
CA ILE A 5 -19.34 8.12 -13.74
C ILE A 5 -18.60 9.47 -13.69
N GLY A 6 -19.32 10.58 -13.73
CA GLY A 6 -18.76 11.93 -13.59
C GLY A 6 -18.02 12.18 -12.29
N SER A 7 -18.48 11.63 -11.16
CA SER A 7 -17.87 11.86 -9.85
C SER A 7 -16.53 11.14 -9.67
N TRP A 8 -16.32 10.04 -10.40
CA TRP A 8 -15.11 9.21 -10.33
C TRP A 8 -14.08 9.54 -11.41
N THR A 9 -14.44 10.37 -12.38
CA THR A 9 -13.56 10.73 -13.51
C THR A 9 -12.18 11.21 -13.06
N PRO A 10 -12.03 12.11 -12.05
CA PRO A 10 -10.71 12.55 -11.61
C PRO A 10 -9.82 11.40 -11.11
N PHE A 11 -10.38 10.41 -10.39
CA PHE A 11 -9.62 9.25 -9.93
C PHE A 11 -9.20 8.34 -11.09
N TYR A 12 -10.06 8.15 -12.09
CA TYR A 12 -9.71 7.39 -13.29
C TYR A 12 -8.71 8.13 -14.18
N GLU A 13 -8.78 9.45 -14.24
CA GLU A 13 -7.72 10.26 -14.87
C GLU A 13 -6.40 10.11 -14.13
N GLY A 14 -6.42 9.99 -12.81
CA GLY A 14 -5.26 9.62 -12.00
C GLY A 14 -4.65 8.30 -12.44
N VAL A 15 -5.47 7.27 -12.71
CA VAL A 15 -4.97 5.98 -13.23
C VAL A 15 -4.35 6.15 -14.61
N THR A 16 -5.05 6.79 -15.56
CA THR A 16 -4.61 6.85 -16.96
C THR A 16 -3.52 7.87 -17.23
N LYS A 17 -3.41 8.92 -16.43
CA LYS A 17 -2.45 10.02 -16.60
C LYS A 17 -1.38 10.04 -15.49
N GLY A 18 -1.77 9.76 -14.26
CA GLY A 18 -0.84 9.73 -13.13
C GLY A 18 0.07 8.51 -13.14
N THR A 19 -0.45 7.33 -13.57
CA THR A 19 0.40 6.13 -13.66
C THR A 19 1.58 6.31 -14.62
N PRO A 20 1.42 6.80 -15.86
CA PRO A 20 2.58 7.06 -16.72
C PRO A 20 3.61 8.00 -16.11
N LEU A 21 3.19 9.11 -15.48
CA LEU A 21 4.10 10.04 -14.83
C LEU A 21 4.89 9.37 -13.68
N MET A 22 4.22 8.53 -12.93
CA MET A 22 4.83 7.74 -11.85
C MET A 22 5.84 6.73 -12.41
N LEU A 23 5.47 6.01 -13.48
CA LEU A 23 6.37 5.04 -14.13
C LEU A 23 7.59 5.70 -14.75
N ASP A 24 7.44 6.87 -15.38
CA ASP A 24 8.56 7.67 -15.91
C ASP A 24 9.54 8.07 -14.79
N LEU A 25 9.02 8.49 -13.63
CA LEU A 25 9.88 8.80 -12.48
C LEU A 25 10.63 7.56 -12.00
N PHE A 26 9.97 6.42 -11.86
CA PHE A 26 10.60 5.19 -11.40
C PHE A 26 11.64 4.66 -12.41
N ALA A 27 11.37 4.75 -13.71
CA ALA A 27 12.33 4.43 -14.75
C ALA A 27 13.58 5.33 -14.69
N LYS A 28 13.39 6.66 -14.53
CA LYS A 28 14.47 7.64 -14.36
C LYS A 28 15.35 7.30 -13.15
N LYS A 29 14.78 6.80 -12.07
CA LYS A 29 15.50 6.42 -10.84
C LYS A 29 15.96 4.96 -10.83
N SER A 30 15.64 4.19 -11.87
CA SER A 30 15.97 2.75 -11.98
C SER A 30 15.45 1.93 -10.79
N ILE A 31 14.25 2.24 -10.31
CA ILE A 31 13.59 1.51 -9.22
C ILE A 31 12.37 0.74 -9.72
N GLN A 32 12.06 -0.36 -9.06
CA GLN A 32 10.87 -1.16 -9.28
C GLN A 32 9.95 -1.09 -8.06
N VAL A 33 8.66 -1.15 -8.29
CA VAL A 33 7.61 -1.10 -7.26
C VAL A 33 6.59 -2.19 -7.49
N THR A 34 5.69 -2.40 -6.52
CA THR A 34 4.50 -3.24 -6.68
C THR A 34 3.29 -2.36 -6.86
N GLY A 35 2.57 -2.53 -7.97
CA GLY A 35 1.27 -1.95 -8.19
C GLY A 35 0.18 -2.88 -7.67
N PHE A 36 -0.49 -2.49 -6.59
CA PHE A 36 -1.64 -3.23 -6.06
C PHE A 36 -2.92 -2.76 -6.75
N TRP A 37 -3.49 -3.60 -7.60
CA TRP A 37 -4.61 -3.26 -8.46
C TRP A 37 -5.94 -3.74 -7.89
N VAL A 38 -6.90 -2.83 -7.80
CA VAL A 38 -8.32 -3.20 -7.67
C VAL A 38 -8.72 -3.92 -8.95
N ALA A 39 -9.23 -5.16 -8.84
CA ALA A 39 -9.44 -6.02 -9.99
C ALA A 39 -10.41 -5.43 -11.04
N GLU A 40 -11.47 -4.74 -10.59
CA GLU A 40 -12.39 -4.05 -11.50
C GLU A 40 -11.72 -2.86 -12.23
N THR A 41 -10.81 -2.15 -11.56
CA THR A 41 -10.01 -1.09 -12.19
C THR A 41 -9.01 -1.70 -13.19
N ALA A 42 -8.36 -2.80 -12.83
CA ALA A 42 -7.48 -3.53 -13.75
C ALA A 42 -8.24 -4.01 -15.01
N ARG A 43 -9.46 -4.54 -14.83
CA ARG A 43 -10.32 -4.96 -15.94
C ARG A 43 -10.73 -3.80 -16.85
N ARG A 44 -10.88 -2.61 -16.28
CA ARG A 44 -11.24 -1.39 -17.04
C ARG A 44 -10.07 -0.80 -17.79
N PHE A 45 -8.86 -0.95 -17.27
CA PHE A 45 -7.63 -0.36 -17.83
C PHE A 45 -6.50 -1.41 -17.95
N PRO A 46 -6.76 -2.54 -18.65
CA PRO A 46 -5.79 -3.62 -18.75
C PRO A 46 -4.48 -3.21 -19.43
N GLU A 47 -4.54 -2.23 -20.35
CA GLU A 47 -3.39 -1.68 -21.04
C GLU A 47 -2.41 -1.02 -20.06
N ILE A 48 -2.90 -0.31 -19.04
CA ILE A 48 -2.05 0.35 -18.02
C ILE A 48 -1.41 -0.70 -17.10
N VAL A 49 -2.15 -1.76 -16.75
CA VAL A 49 -1.59 -2.90 -15.98
C VAL A 49 -0.44 -3.55 -16.75
N LEU A 50 -0.64 -3.80 -18.05
CA LEU A 50 0.36 -4.43 -18.92
C LEU A 50 1.55 -3.51 -19.20
N GLU A 51 1.35 -2.20 -19.30
CA GLU A 51 2.42 -1.19 -19.39
C GLU A 51 3.30 -1.24 -18.14
N MET A 52 2.70 -1.20 -16.95
CA MET A 52 3.41 -1.29 -15.68
C MET A 52 4.21 -2.61 -15.57
N LYS A 53 3.59 -3.74 -15.92
CA LYS A 53 4.26 -5.05 -15.99
C LYS A 53 5.44 -5.02 -16.97
N SER A 54 5.24 -4.48 -18.18
CA SER A 54 6.27 -4.42 -19.22
C SER A 54 7.47 -3.56 -18.81
N ALA A 55 7.25 -2.56 -17.95
CA ALA A 55 8.31 -1.75 -17.34
C ALA A 55 9.06 -2.50 -16.22
N GLY A 56 8.71 -3.75 -15.93
CA GLY A 56 9.40 -4.59 -14.95
C GLY A 56 8.90 -4.43 -13.52
N HIS A 57 7.79 -3.72 -13.31
CA HIS A 57 7.16 -3.62 -12.01
C HIS A 57 6.35 -4.87 -11.68
N GLU A 58 6.19 -5.16 -10.41
CA GLU A 58 5.35 -6.24 -9.93
C GLU A 58 3.87 -5.82 -9.94
N ILE A 59 2.99 -6.72 -10.33
CA ILE A 59 1.55 -6.54 -10.24
C ILE A 59 1.03 -7.37 -9.06
N GLY A 60 0.40 -6.70 -8.10
CA GLY A 60 -0.29 -7.30 -6.96
C GLY A 60 -1.79 -7.03 -7.01
N ALA A 61 -2.56 -7.67 -6.13
CA ALA A 61 -4.01 -7.50 -6.04
C ALA A 61 -4.43 -6.64 -4.85
N HIS A 62 -5.58 -5.92 -5.00
CA HIS A 62 -6.11 -4.96 -4.04
C HIS A 62 -7.63 -5.03 -3.94
N SER A 63 -8.17 -6.22 -3.70
CA SER A 63 -9.59 -6.57 -3.68
C SER A 63 -10.30 -6.43 -5.04
N LEU A 64 -11.60 -6.74 -5.05
CA LEU A 64 -12.41 -6.73 -6.28
C LEU A 64 -12.90 -5.33 -6.65
N TYR A 65 -13.45 -4.58 -5.68
CA TYR A 65 -14.09 -3.27 -5.85
C TYR A 65 -13.58 -2.20 -4.88
N HIS A 66 -12.45 -2.41 -4.23
CA HIS A 66 -11.95 -1.59 -3.11
C HIS A 66 -12.89 -1.62 -1.89
N GLU A 67 -13.60 -2.74 -1.71
CA GLU A 67 -14.44 -3.00 -0.54
C GLU A 67 -13.61 -3.22 0.73
N THR A 68 -14.24 -3.07 1.88
CA THR A 68 -13.63 -3.41 3.18
C THR A 68 -13.65 -4.92 3.35
N ILE A 69 -12.48 -5.56 3.21
CA ILE A 69 -12.35 -7.02 3.19
C ILE A 69 -11.91 -7.60 4.54
N GLY A 70 -11.19 -6.84 5.32
CA GLY A 70 -10.72 -7.22 6.66
C GLY A 70 -11.38 -6.42 7.77
N ASP A 71 -10.78 -6.49 8.96
CA ASP A 71 -11.27 -5.81 10.16
C ASP A 71 -11.12 -4.28 10.02
N SER A 72 -12.19 -3.55 10.29
CA SER A 72 -12.15 -2.09 10.26
C SER A 72 -11.33 -1.54 11.43
N LEU A 73 -10.35 -0.69 11.16
CA LEU A 73 -9.56 0.01 12.18
C LEU A 73 -10.35 1.15 12.84
N PHE A 74 -11.30 1.71 12.10
CA PHE A 74 -12.19 2.80 12.54
C PHE A 74 -13.46 2.77 11.73
N ASP A 75 -14.52 3.33 12.30
CA ASP A 75 -15.81 3.39 11.63
C ASP A 75 -15.80 4.37 10.47
N ILE A 76 -16.25 3.90 9.31
CA ILE A 76 -16.52 4.73 8.13
C ILE A 76 -18.03 4.67 7.87
N PRO A 77 -18.76 5.78 7.96
CA PRO A 77 -20.22 5.76 7.79
C PRO A 77 -20.65 5.11 6.47
N GLY A 78 -21.53 4.12 6.57
CA GLY A 78 -22.05 3.39 5.41
C GLY A 78 -21.10 2.36 4.78
N ILE A 79 -19.93 2.12 5.38
CA ILE A 79 -18.97 1.09 4.96
C ILE A 79 -18.95 -0.01 6.02
N TYR A 80 -19.13 -1.24 5.57
CA TYR A 80 -19.14 -2.43 6.43
C TYR A 80 -18.15 -3.45 5.88
N PRO A 81 -17.43 -4.19 6.76
CA PRO A 81 -16.58 -5.29 6.32
C PRO A 81 -17.41 -6.41 5.66
N LEU A 82 -16.77 -7.19 4.80
CA LEU A 82 -17.36 -8.42 4.29
C LEU A 82 -17.58 -9.41 5.44
N LEU A 83 -18.55 -10.29 5.25
CA LEU A 83 -18.72 -11.43 6.15
C LEU A 83 -17.53 -12.39 6.00
N PRO A 84 -17.10 -13.09 7.06
CA PRO A 84 -15.93 -13.98 6.98
C PRO A 84 -15.99 -14.99 5.84
N GLU A 85 -17.16 -15.56 5.58
CA GLU A 85 -17.38 -16.53 4.48
C GLU A 85 -17.29 -15.92 3.08
N GLU A 86 -17.35 -14.61 2.94
CA GLU A 86 -17.23 -13.90 1.67
C GLU A 86 -15.78 -13.53 1.34
N VAL A 87 -14.87 -13.55 2.32
CA VAL A 87 -13.48 -13.08 2.16
C VAL A 87 -12.73 -13.91 1.11
N TYR A 88 -12.67 -15.23 1.31
CA TYR A 88 -11.94 -16.12 0.39
C TYR A 88 -12.46 -16.00 -1.06
N PRO A 89 -13.76 -16.21 -1.36
CA PRO A 89 -14.24 -16.14 -2.74
C PRO A 89 -14.06 -14.74 -3.35
N ARG A 90 -14.04 -13.69 -2.55
CA ARG A 90 -13.79 -12.33 -3.02
C ARG A 90 -12.34 -12.11 -3.43
N ILE A 91 -11.39 -12.58 -2.61
CA ILE A 91 -9.95 -12.54 -2.92
C ILE A 91 -9.67 -13.41 -4.15
N GLU A 92 -10.16 -14.65 -4.19
CA GLU A 92 -9.99 -15.56 -5.32
C GLU A 92 -10.48 -14.95 -6.64
N LYS A 93 -11.66 -14.34 -6.63
CA LYS A 93 -12.20 -13.68 -7.82
C LYS A 93 -11.35 -12.49 -8.27
N ALA A 94 -10.87 -11.68 -7.32
CA ALA A 94 -10.00 -10.55 -7.62
C ALA A 94 -8.66 -11.04 -8.22
N THR A 95 -8.08 -12.08 -7.63
CA THR A 95 -6.84 -12.72 -8.07
C THR A 95 -6.98 -13.21 -9.52
N ASN A 96 -8.00 -14.03 -9.80
CA ASN A 96 -8.23 -14.59 -11.12
C ASN A 96 -8.34 -13.51 -12.21
N ILE A 97 -9.03 -12.39 -11.94
CA ILE A 97 -9.14 -11.29 -12.90
C ILE A 97 -7.77 -10.67 -13.21
N VAL A 98 -6.94 -10.43 -12.17
CA VAL A 98 -5.62 -9.82 -12.38
C VAL A 98 -4.67 -10.82 -13.06
N GLU A 99 -4.72 -12.10 -12.70
CA GLU A 99 -3.96 -13.17 -13.37
C GLU A 99 -4.35 -13.34 -14.83
N ASP A 100 -5.64 -13.30 -15.16
CA ASP A 100 -6.13 -13.37 -16.55
C ASP A 100 -5.60 -12.20 -17.39
N ILE A 101 -5.50 -11.00 -16.82
CA ILE A 101 -4.96 -9.82 -17.51
C ILE A 101 -3.45 -9.93 -17.69
N THR A 102 -2.74 -10.32 -16.63
CA THR A 102 -1.27 -10.33 -16.64
C THR A 102 -0.67 -11.58 -17.29
N GLY A 103 -1.40 -12.68 -17.30
CA GLY A 103 -0.89 -13.99 -17.70
C GLY A 103 0.12 -14.58 -16.72
N GLU A 104 0.20 -14.07 -15.48
CA GLU A 104 1.15 -14.48 -14.45
C GLU A 104 0.45 -14.67 -13.11
N LYS A 105 1.01 -15.55 -12.26
CA LYS A 105 0.53 -15.74 -10.90
C LYS A 105 0.75 -14.48 -10.07
N ILE A 106 -0.28 -14.04 -9.37
CA ILE A 106 -0.22 -12.92 -8.44
C ILE A 106 0.22 -13.45 -7.06
N VAL A 107 1.28 -12.86 -6.52
CA VAL A 107 1.91 -13.32 -5.27
C VAL A 107 1.89 -12.28 -4.15
N SER A 108 1.44 -11.05 -4.44
CA SER A 108 1.45 -9.93 -3.51
C SER A 108 0.05 -9.33 -3.37
N TRP A 109 -0.34 -9.09 -2.14
CA TRP A 109 -1.63 -8.53 -1.76
C TRP A 109 -1.46 -7.24 -0.94
N ARG A 110 -2.46 -6.37 -1.01
CA ARG A 110 -2.71 -5.30 -0.04
C ARG A 110 -4.21 -5.15 0.14
N SER A 111 -4.68 -5.09 1.38
CA SER A 111 -6.09 -4.83 1.65
C SER A 111 -6.42 -3.35 1.51
N PRO A 112 -7.61 -3.00 0.97
CA PRO A 112 -8.09 -1.63 0.95
C PRO A 112 -8.07 -0.98 2.33
N ARG A 113 -7.68 0.30 2.39
CA ARG A 113 -7.61 1.10 3.61
C ARG A 113 -6.67 0.55 4.69
N LEU A 114 -5.82 -0.43 4.35
CA LEU A 114 -5.00 -1.20 5.29
C LEU A 114 -5.84 -1.98 6.34
N PHE A 115 -7.08 -2.33 5.99
CA PHE A 115 -7.96 -3.13 6.82
C PHE A 115 -7.69 -4.62 6.55
N GLY A 116 -6.72 -5.19 7.25
CA GLY A 116 -6.36 -6.61 7.21
C GLY A 116 -7.16 -7.45 8.20
N GLY A 117 -6.88 -8.73 8.26
CA GLY A 117 -7.58 -9.65 9.17
C GLY A 117 -7.11 -11.08 9.05
N THR A 118 -7.45 -11.89 10.04
CA THR A 118 -7.07 -13.31 10.09
C THR A 118 -7.66 -14.11 8.93
N GLU A 119 -8.92 -13.85 8.57
CA GLU A 119 -9.55 -14.49 7.42
C GLU A 119 -8.89 -14.10 6.09
N VAL A 120 -8.37 -12.86 6.00
CA VAL A 120 -7.64 -12.38 4.83
C VAL A 120 -6.33 -13.15 4.70
N THR A 121 -5.48 -13.17 5.74
CA THR A 121 -4.18 -13.84 5.70
C THR A 121 -4.30 -15.36 5.48
N ASN A 122 -5.30 -16.02 6.07
CA ASN A 122 -5.58 -17.43 5.84
C ASN A 122 -6.05 -17.71 4.41
N SER A 123 -6.84 -16.81 3.83
CA SER A 123 -7.27 -16.90 2.43
C SER A 123 -6.11 -16.71 1.47
N LEU A 124 -5.24 -15.74 1.73
CA LEU A 124 -4.03 -15.49 0.94
C LEU A 124 -3.05 -16.67 0.99
N GLU A 125 -2.84 -17.27 2.17
CA GLU A 125 -2.04 -18.50 2.32
C GLU A 125 -2.62 -19.63 1.46
N THR A 126 -3.94 -19.84 1.51
CA THR A 126 -4.64 -20.90 0.74
C THR A 126 -4.51 -20.69 -0.77
N LEU A 127 -4.55 -19.44 -1.23
CA LEU A 127 -4.37 -19.07 -2.64
C LEU A 127 -2.89 -19.05 -3.07
N GLY A 128 -1.96 -19.23 -2.12
CA GLY A 128 -0.53 -19.32 -2.37
C GLY A 128 0.13 -17.97 -2.67
N TYR A 129 -0.33 -16.91 -2.02
CA TYR A 129 0.37 -15.64 -1.98
C TYR A 129 1.68 -15.74 -1.21
N GLU A 130 2.66 -14.96 -1.58
CA GLU A 130 3.95 -14.90 -0.89
C GLU A 130 3.98 -13.80 0.18
N CYS A 131 3.24 -12.70 -0.04
CA CYS A 131 3.14 -11.61 0.93
C CYS A 131 1.80 -10.89 0.93
N ASP A 132 1.50 -10.34 2.11
CA ASP A 132 0.52 -9.27 2.33
C ASP A 132 1.27 -8.00 2.76
N ALA A 133 0.94 -6.85 2.22
CA ALA A 133 1.54 -5.57 2.55
C ALA A 133 0.49 -4.63 3.18
N THR A 134 -0.23 -5.15 4.16
CA THR A 134 -1.40 -4.48 4.74
C THR A 134 -1.16 -3.90 6.12
N TYR A 135 -0.41 -4.56 7.00
CA TYR A 135 -0.32 -4.25 8.42
C TYR A 135 0.00 -2.78 8.72
N PRO A 136 -0.95 -1.99 9.29
CA PRO A 136 -0.71 -0.58 9.65
C PRO A 136 -0.02 -0.47 11.02
N MET A 137 1.27 -0.22 11.03
CA MET A 137 2.05 -0.10 12.26
C MET A 137 1.52 1.01 13.18
N TYR A 138 1.03 2.11 12.60
CA TYR A 138 0.51 3.25 13.37
C TYR A 138 -0.64 2.87 14.31
N TYR A 139 -1.41 1.85 13.94
CA TYR A 139 -2.58 1.41 14.70
C TYR A 139 -2.26 0.30 15.71
N TYR A 140 -1.60 -0.78 15.24
CA TYR A 140 -1.34 -1.94 16.10
C TYR A 140 -0.05 -1.83 16.90
N GLY A 141 1.03 -1.37 16.30
CA GLY A 141 2.30 -1.05 16.95
C GLY A 141 3.10 -2.22 17.54
N ASN A 142 2.60 -3.46 17.47
CA ASN A 142 3.24 -4.62 18.09
C ASN A 142 4.23 -5.36 17.18
N GLN A 143 4.19 -5.11 15.87
CA GLN A 143 5.15 -5.65 14.91
C GLN A 143 5.98 -4.50 14.32
N LEU A 144 7.31 -4.65 14.31
CA LEU A 144 8.24 -3.65 13.80
C LEU A 144 8.94 -4.09 12.50
N PHE A 145 8.90 -5.38 12.20
CA PHE A 145 9.54 -6.00 11.05
C PHE A 145 8.59 -6.94 10.34
N PRO A 146 8.81 -7.23 9.04
CA PRO A 146 8.06 -8.27 8.36
C PRO A 146 8.11 -9.60 9.14
N TYR A 147 7.02 -10.34 9.11
CA TYR A 147 6.88 -11.57 9.89
C TYR A 147 5.97 -12.59 9.19
N HIS A 148 6.03 -13.83 9.64
CA HIS A 148 5.07 -14.87 9.27
C HIS A 148 3.84 -14.78 10.19
N PRO A 149 2.63 -14.50 9.68
CA PRO A 149 1.44 -14.46 10.53
C PRO A 149 1.08 -15.82 11.13
N SER A 150 0.40 -15.78 12.27
CA SER A 150 -0.25 -16.95 12.85
C SER A 150 -1.60 -17.21 12.16
N LYS A 151 -1.95 -18.50 12.02
CA LYS A 151 -3.26 -18.92 11.52
C LYS A 151 -4.41 -18.45 12.42
N ASP A 152 -4.17 -18.31 13.72
CA ASP A 152 -5.19 -17.98 14.71
C ASP A 152 -5.36 -16.47 14.90
N SER A 153 -4.33 -15.68 14.56
CA SER A 153 -4.35 -14.22 14.63
C SER A 153 -3.27 -13.62 13.74
N TRP A 154 -3.67 -12.89 12.72
CA TRP A 154 -2.74 -12.26 11.80
C TRP A 154 -1.79 -11.24 12.46
N LEU A 155 -2.16 -10.71 13.64
CA LEU A 155 -1.35 -9.77 14.41
C LEU A 155 -0.16 -10.42 15.12
N ASN A 156 -0.15 -11.74 15.23
CA ASN A 156 0.88 -12.49 15.93
C ASN A 156 1.79 -13.23 14.96
N GLU A 157 3.06 -13.35 15.30
CA GLU A 157 3.99 -14.24 14.60
C GLU A 157 3.52 -15.69 14.69
N GLY A 158 3.70 -16.44 13.61
CA GLY A 158 3.28 -17.84 13.52
C GLY A 158 3.94 -18.59 12.35
N SER A 159 3.19 -19.47 11.71
CA SER A 159 3.74 -20.46 10.78
C SER A 159 3.13 -20.41 9.37
N LEU A 160 2.35 -19.40 9.01
CA LEU A 160 1.93 -19.23 7.62
C LEU A 160 3.17 -19.01 6.74
N ASN A 161 3.17 -19.51 5.51
CA ASN A 161 4.26 -19.22 4.57
C ASN A 161 4.23 -17.77 4.05
N LEU A 162 3.07 -17.13 4.17
CA LEU A 162 2.88 -15.73 3.88
C LEU A 162 3.82 -14.84 4.71
N ILE A 163 4.33 -13.76 4.12
CA ILE A 163 5.02 -12.70 4.84
C ILE A 163 4.10 -11.48 4.93
N GLU A 164 3.85 -11.00 6.13
CA GLU A 164 3.24 -9.70 6.37
C GLU A 164 4.31 -8.61 6.30
N ILE A 165 4.20 -7.70 5.31
CA ILE A 165 5.07 -6.53 5.14
C ILE A 165 4.38 -5.33 5.78
N ILE A 166 5.04 -4.74 6.76
CA ILE A 166 4.47 -3.71 7.61
C ILE A 166 4.54 -2.35 6.94
N GLN A 167 3.41 -1.61 6.92
CA GLN A 167 3.40 -0.19 6.59
C GLN A 167 4.03 0.56 7.75
N PHE A 168 5.22 1.12 7.53
CA PHE A 168 5.94 1.79 8.61
C PHE A 168 5.23 3.07 9.07
N ALA A 169 5.43 3.42 10.33
CA ALA A 169 4.94 4.65 10.92
C ALA A 169 6.00 5.23 11.87
N ASP A 170 5.97 6.53 12.13
CA ASP A 170 6.86 7.16 13.11
C ASP A 170 6.46 6.78 14.53
N MET A 171 6.95 5.65 15.00
CA MET A 171 6.67 5.14 16.35
C MET A 171 7.42 5.93 17.44
N GLY A 172 8.33 6.82 17.06
CA GLY A 172 9.06 7.71 17.98
C GLY A 172 8.27 8.95 18.38
N MET A 173 7.15 9.25 17.70
CA MET A 173 6.31 10.42 18.01
C MET A 173 5.09 10.05 18.87
N GLU A 174 4.65 10.98 19.71
CA GLU A 174 3.32 10.91 20.34
C GLU A 174 2.25 11.29 19.34
N SER A 175 1.15 10.52 19.30
CA SER A 175 0.04 10.77 18.38
C SER A 175 -0.98 11.70 18.99
N GLU A 176 -1.45 12.67 18.21
CA GLU A 176 -2.62 13.51 18.52
C GLU A 176 -3.91 12.91 17.92
N ASP A 177 -3.79 11.98 16.97
CA ASP A 177 -4.90 11.26 16.35
C ASP A 177 -5.27 10.03 17.21
N PRO A 178 -6.56 9.80 17.54
CA PRO A 178 -6.98 8.70 18.40
C PRO A 178 -6.69 7.31 17.80
N TYR A 179 -6.47 7.22 16.50
CA TYR A 179 -6.13 5.99 15.78
C TYR A 179 -4.65 5.94 15.36
N GLY A 180 -3.85 6.96 15.72
CA GLY A 180 -2.44 7.02 15.40
C GLY A 180 -2.11 7.39 13.94
N ARG A 181 -3.09 7.80 13.12
CA ARG A 181 -2.90 8.05 11.69
C ARG A 181 -1.93 9.17 11.36
N ASP A 182 -1.69 10.09 12.27
CA ASP A 182 -0.69 11.15 12.14
C ASP A 182 0.75 10.62 12.18
N LYS A 183 0.97 9.38 12.61
CA LYS A 183 2.26 8.68 12.53
C LYS A 183 2.54 8.10 11.15
N ASP A 184 1.50 7.92 10.32
CA ASP A 184 1.63 7.42 8.95
C ASP A 184 2.35 8.47 8.09
N PRO A 185 3.40 8.10 7.32
CA PRO A 185 4.06 9.01 6.39
C PRO A 185 3.14 9.50 5.27
N TRP A 186 2.14 8.71 4.88
CA TRP A 186 1.16 9.09 3.89
C TRP A 186 0.07 10.01 4.49
N PRO A 187 -0.31 11.09 3.84
CA PRO A 187 0.20 11.70 2.61
C PRO A 187 1.14 12.90 2.85
N ARG A 188 1.97 12.85 3.90
CA ARG A 188 2.78 13.98 4.39
C ARG A 188 3.68 14.60 3.32
N TYR A 189 4.31 13.75 2.45
CA TYR A 189 5.19 14.23 1.38
C TYR A 189 4.48 15.21 0.43
N ARG A 190 3.18 15.08 0.17
CA ARG A 190 2.44 16.00 -0.72
C ARG A 190 1.60 17.06 0.02
N THR A 191 1.04 16.75 1.18
CA THR A 191 0.25 17.71 1.96
C THR A 191 1.11 18.74 2.67
N ARG A 192 2.38 18.40 2.90
CA ARG A 192 3.44 19.24 3.47
C ARG A 192 4.65 19.24 2.54
N SER A 193 5.72 18.51 2.90
CA SER A 193 6.91 18.34 2.06
C SER A 193 7.71 17.11 2.46
N THR A 194 8.58 16.65 1.57
CA THR A 194 9.56 15.61 1.89
C THR A 194 10.56 16.08 2.94
N ALA A 195 10.91 17.37 2.97
CA ALA A 195 11.77 17.92 4.01
C ALA A 195 11.14 17.80 5.42
N GLU A 196 9.82 17.83 5.52
CA GLU A 196 9.11 17.56 6.78
C GLU A 196 8.91 16.07 7.06
N LEU A 197 8.88 15.22 6.01
CA LEU A 197 8.77 13.76 6.15
C LEU A 197 10.08 13.12 6.62
N ILE A 198 11.23 13.56 6.14
CA ILE A 198 12.55 12.97 6.47
C ILE A 198 12.78 12.85 7.99
N PRO A 199 12.53 13.87 8.81
CA PRO A 199 12.67 13.76 10.27
C PRO A 199 11.82 12.64 10.90
N HIS A 200 10.64 12.31 10.32
CA HIS A 200 9.79 11.21 10.79
C HIS A 200 10.39 9.85 10.43
N ILE A 201 11.01 9.72 9.25
CA ILE A 201 11.73 8.51 8.87
C ILE A 201 12.94 8.31 9.80
N GLU A 202 13.71 9.36 10.05
CA GLU A 202 14.87 9.32 10.96
C GLU A 202 14.44 9.06 12.42
N SER A 203 13.28 9.55 12.84
CA SER A 203 12.69 9.26 14.15
C SER A 203 12.38 7.76 14.29
N PHE A 204 11.76 7.18 13.26
CA PHE A 204 11.48 5.75 13.22
C PHE A 204 12.77 4.91 13.24
N ILE A 205 13.78 5.27 12.46
CA ILE A 205 15.08 4.59 12.47
C ILE A 205 15.66 4.57 13.89
N ARG A 206 15.71 5.73 14.56
CA ARG A 206 16.20 5.83 15.95
C ARG A 206 15.34 5.02 16.91
N TYR A 207 14.03 4.96 16.71
CA TYR A 207 13.12 4.15 17.50
C TYR A 207 13.47 2.67 17.39
N ILE A 208 13.71 2.16 16.19
CA ILE A 208 14.15 0.77 15.96
C ILE A 208 15.51 0.51 16.61
N GLU A 209 16.51 1.35 16.39
CA GLU A 209 17.86 1.21 16.99
C GLU A 209 17.84 1.17 18.51
N THR A 210 16.88 1.85 19.13
CA THR A 210 16.72 1.91 20.58
C THR A 210 15.99 0.68 21.13
N ASN A 211 14.93 0.24 20.45
CA ASN A 211 13.99 -0.76 20.98
C ASN A 211 14.25 -2.18 20.46
N ASP A 212 14.95 -2.34 19.33
CA ASP A 212 15.29 -3.64 18.80
C ASP A 212 16.81 -3.90 18.80
N LYS A 213 17.21 -5.09 19.21
CA LYS A 213 18.62 -5.55 19.24
C LYS A 213 18.88 -6.72 18.29
N SER A 214 17.89 -7.11 17.52
CA SER A 214 17.98 -8.28 16.62
C SER A 214 18.92 -8.06 15.44
N GLN A 215 19.26 -6.81 15.11
CA GLN A 215 20.02 -6.41 13.93
C GLN A 215 19.36 -6.84 12.60
N LYS A 216 18.04 -7.01 12.60
CA LYS A 216 17.28 -7.27 11.38
C LYS A 216 17.37 -6.07 10.44
N PRO A 217 17.41 -6.27 9.11
CA PRO A 217 17.39 -5.16 8.17
C PRO A 217 16.08 -4.37 8.31
N LEU A 218 16.20 -3.05 8.30
CA LEU A 218 15.04 -2.17 8.36
C LEU A 218 14.29 -2.22 7.03
N VAL A 219 12.98 -2.39 7.09
CA VAL A 219 12.07 -2.31 5.94
C VAL A 219 11.17 -1.09 6.10
N LEU A 220 11.21 -0.19 5.11
CA LEU A 220 10.36 0.98 5.03
C LEU A 220 9.37 0.77 3.88
N CYS A 221 8.14 0.39 4.18
CA CYS A 221 7.10 0.23 3.18
C CYS A 221 6.33 1.54 3.03
N PHE A 222 6.49 2.20 1.88
CA PHE A 222 5.71 3.37 1.47
C PHE A 222 4.56 2.97 0.58
N TYR A 223 3.52 3.78 0.53
CA TYR A 223 2.45 3.65 -0.46
C TYR A 223 2.06 4.99 -1.05
N LEU A 224 1.69 4.94 -2.31
CA LEU A 224 1.35 6.07 -3.14
C LEU A 224 0.16 5.66 -4.01
N HIS A 225 -0.59 6.63 -4.51
CA HIS A 225 -1.69 6.37 -5.42
C HIS A 225 -1.46 7.11 -6.74
N PRO A 226 -1.77 6.52 -7.91
CA PRO A 226 -1.55 7.16 -9.20
C PRO A 226 -2.24 8.52 -9.32
N TRP A 227 -3.42 8.70 -8.72
CA TRP A 227 -4.13 9.97 -8.75
C TRP A 227 -3.41 11.12 -8.03
N GLU A 228 -2.48 10.83 -7.14
CA GLU A 228 -1.67 11.85 -6.46
C GLU A 228 -0.68 12.54 -7.42
N PHE A 229 -0.32 11.90 -8.52
CA PHE A 229 0.60 12.42 -9.54
C PHE A 229 -0.09 13.22 -10.66
N TRP A 230 -1.40 13.36 -10.60
CA TRP A 230 -2.21 14.16 -11.50
C TRP A 230 -2.96 15.24 -10.73
N GLU A 231 -3.18 16.40 -11.36
CA GLU A 231 -3.90 17.50 -10.71
C GLU A 231 -5.32 17.08 -10.34
N MET A 232 -5.64 17.22 -9.06
CA MET A 232 -6.97 16.94 -8.53
C MET A 232 -7.74 18.25 -8.33
N PRO A 233 -9.06 18.25 -8.57
CA PRO A 233 -9.85 19.47 -8.40
C PRO A 233 -9.92 19.88 -6.93
N GLU A 234 -9.53 21.11 -6.62
CA GLU A 234 -9.65 21.71 -5.27
C GLU A 234 -10.99 22.42 -5.05
N GLY A 235 -11.75 22.67 -6.14
CA GLY A 235 -13.02 23.36 -6.12
C GLY A 235 -14.23 22.47 -5.96
N LEU A 236 -15.42 23.07 -6.02
CA LEU A 236 -16.68 22.34 -5.97
C LEU A 236 -16.81 21.39 -7.17
N ILE A 237 -16.96 20.12 -6.89
CA ILE A 237 -17.26 19.08 -7.90
C ILE A 237 -18.78 18.92 -7.96
N HIS A 238 -19.38 19.24 -9.09
CA HIS A 238 -20.81 19.09 -9.34
C HIS A 238 -21.17 17.70 -9.82
N PHE A 239 -22.27 17.15 -9.28
CA PHE A 239 -22.83 15.85 -9.64
C PHE A 239 -24.21 15.97 -10.32
N GLY A 240 -24.51 17.12 -10.90
CA GLY A 240 -25.83 17.41 -11.45
C GLY A 240 -26.74 18.06 -10.42
N GLU A 241 -27.34 17.30 -9.52
CA GLU A 241 -28.27 17.83 -8.50
C GLU A 241 -27.60 18.32 -7.21
N GLY A 242 -26.29 18.24 -7.14
CA GLY A 242 -25.52 18.67 -5.97
C GLY A 242 -24.04 18.79 -6.27
N GLY A 243 -23.26 19.11 -5.25
CA GLY A 243 -21.82 19.17 -5.36
C GLY A 243 -21.12 18.93 -4.02
N VAL A 244 -19.86 18.55 -4.09
CA VAL A 244 -19.00 18.33 -2.92
C VAL A 244 -17.69 19.07 -3.09
N PHE A 245 -17.18 19.62 -2.03
CA PHE A 245 -15.78 20.03 -1.95
C PHE A 245 -14.95 18.82 -1.57
N PRO A 246 -13.92 18.46 -2.36
CA PRO A 246 -13.04 17.35 -1.99
C PRO A 246 -12.30 17.71 -0.68
N ASP A 247 -12.06 16.70 0.14
CA ASP A 247 -11.28 16.84 1.36
C ASP A 247 -9.84 17.28 0.99
N PRO A 248 -9.32 18.38 1.53
CA PRO A 248 -7.95 18.82 1.31
C PRO A 248 -6.91 17.72 1.61
N PHE A 249 -7.18 16.84 2.55
CA PHE A 249 -6.34 15.68 2.82
C PHE A 249 -6.16 14.77 1.60
N LEU A 250 -7.20 14.64 0.75
CA LEU A 250 -7.15 13.84 -0.47
C LEU A 250 -6.51 14.58 -1.65
N VAL A 251 -6.74 15.89 -1.80
CA VAL A 251 -6.42 16.59 -3.05
C VAL A 251 -5.24 17.55 -2.95
N LYS A 252 -4.89 18.03 -1.74
CA LYS A 252 -3.81 19.00 -1.56
C LYS A 252 -2.47 18.46 -2.03
N GLY A 253 -1.81 19.23 -2.89
CA GLY A 253 -0.46 18.96 -3.37
C GLY A 253 -0.36 17.80 -4.37
N CYS A 254 -1.49 17.35 -4.96
CA CYS A 254 -1.46 16.42 -6.09
C CYS A 254 -0.85 17.07 -7.34
N GLY A 255 -0.48 16.26 -8.32
CA GLY A 255 0.13 16.71 -9.56
C GLY A 255 1.65 16.90 -9.49
N GLU A 256 2.16 17.93 -10.15
CA GLU A 256 3.60 18.19 -10.27
C GLU A 256 4.31 18.34 -8.91
N TYR A 257 3.64 18.92 -7.92
CA TYR A 257 4.21 19.05 -6.59
C TYR A 257 4.45 17.69 -5.93
N CYS A 258 3.47 16.78 -6.00
CA CYS A 258 3.63 15.41 -5.50
C CYS A 258 4.78 14.69 -6.21
N LEU A 259 4.82 14.76 -7.55
CA LEU A 259 5.86 14.16 -8.36
C LEU A 259 7.26 14.63 -7.91
N TYR A 260 7.43 15.95 -7.74
CA TYR A 260 8.67 16.55 -7.27
C TYR A 260 9.06 16.10 -5.86
N GLN A 261 8.09 16.05 -4.93
CA GLN A 261 8.34 15.63 -3.55
C GLN A 261 8.72 14.15 -3.46
N VAL A 262 8.09 13.28 -4.25
CA VAL A 262 8.44 11.85 -4.32
C VAL A 262 9.82 11.66 -4.95
N GLU A 263 10.18 12.45 -5.97
CA GLU A 263 11.52 12.43 -6.54
C GLU A 263 12.58 12.76 -5.47
N ILE A 264 12.37 13.80 -4.65
CA ILE A 264 13.28 14.16 -3.55
C ILE A 264 13.38 13.03 -2.52
N LEU A 265 12.25 12.39 -2.19
CA LEU A 265 12.24 11.27 -1.24
C LEU A 265 13.07 10.09 -1.76
N ILE A 266 12.88 9.72 -3.02
CA ILE A 266 13.66 8.64 -3.65
C ILE A 266 15.15 8.98 -3.65
N ASP A 267 15.53 10.20 -4.05
CA ASP A 267 16.93 10.63 -4.08
C ASP A 267 17.57 10.62 -2.68
N TRP A 268 16.81 11.05 -1.66
CA TRP A 268 17.27 10.98 -0.28
C TRP A 268 17.48 9.52 0.18
N LEU A 269 16.52 8.63 -0.10
CA LEU A 269 16.65 7.20 0.24
C LEU A 269 17.84 6.56 -0.49
N LEU A 270 18.04 6.84 -1.78
CA LEU A 270 19.19 6.37 -2.55
C LEU A 270 20.50 6.89 -1.96
N SER A 271 20.55 8.14 -1.48
CA SER A 271 21.73 8.71 -0.81
C SER A 271 22.07 8.02 0.53
N LYS A 272 21.09 7.28 1.09
CA LYS A 272 21.25 6.44 2.29
C LYS A 272 21.49 4.96 1.94
N GLU A 273 21.84 4.68 0.68
CA GLU A 273 22.11 3.32 0.17
C GLU A 273 20.89 2.37 0.31
N ALA A 274 19.66 2.93 0.33
CA ALA A 274 18.44 2.13 0.37
C ALA A 274 18.30 1.29 -0.92
N VAL A 275 17.88 0.03 -0.74
CA VAL A 275 17.59 -0.89 -1.84
C VAL A 275 16.08 -0.93 -2.04
N PHE A 276 15.62 -0.53 -3.21
CA PHE A 276 14.21 -0.62 -3.57
C PHE A 276 13.86 -2.04 -4.02
N LEU A 277 12.78 -2.57 -3.48
CA LEU A 277 12.31 -3.93 -3.75
C LEU A 277 10.80 -3.91 -4.03
N THR A 278 10.35 -4.80 -4.89
CA THR A 278 8.93 -5.15 -4.98
C THR A 278 8.51 -5.94 -3.74
N ALA A 279 7.20 -6.00 -3.45
CA ALA A 279 6.70 -6.69 -2.27
C ALA A 279 7.08 -8.19 -2.26
N GLY A 280 6.89 -8.88 -3.37
CA GLY A 280 7.31 -10.28 -3.49
C GLY A 280 8.83 -10.46 -3.36
N SER A 281 9.63 -9.55 -3.91
CA SER A 281 11.09 -9.60 -3.76
C SER A 281 11.52 -9.33 -2.31
N CYS A 282 10.83 -8.42 -1.62
CA CYS A 282 11.05 -8.16 -0.20
C CYS A 282 10.72 -9.40 0.63
N ALA A 283 9.57 -10.04 0.39
CA ALA A 283 9.14 -11.24 1.11
C ALA A 283 10.14 -12.39 0.92
N ARG A 284 10.59 -12.65 -0.31
CA ARG A 284 11.59 -13.70 -0.59
C ARG A 284 12.91 -13.43 0.12
N LYS A 285 13.45 -12.20 0.05
CA LYS A 285 14.66 -11.85 0.80
C LYS A 285 14.49 -11.99 2.31
N TRP A 286 13.31 -11.68 2.82
CA TRP A 286 13.02 -11.80 4.25
C TRP A 286 13.03 -13.27 4.70
N LYS A 287 12.40 -14.16 3.93
CA LYS A 287 12.43 -15.61 4.18
C LYS A 287 13.86 -16.17 4.20
N ASP A 288 14.73 -15.70 3.31
CA ASP A 288 16.15 -16.14 3.26
C ASP A 288 16.90 -15.76 4.54
N ILE A 289 16.62 -14.59 5.12
CA ILE A 289 17.24 -14.13 6.38
C ILE A 289 16.83 -15.04 7.56
N PHE A 290 15.58 -15.44 7.64
CA PHE A 290 15.09 -16.33 8.70
C PHE A 290 15.61 -17.75 8.54
N SER A 291 15.65 -18.30 7.33
CA SER A 291 16.18 -19.66 7.09
C SER A 291 17.65 -19.79 7.48
N VAL A 292 18.44 -18.72 7.40
CA VAL A 292 19.86 -18.71 7.83
C VAL A 292 19.99 -18.55 9.35
N SER A 293 19.04 -17.87 10.04
CA SER A 293 19.11 -17.66 11.49
C SER A 293 18.71 -18.89 12.31
N GLU A 294 17.89 -19.79 11.76
CA GLU A 294 17.53 -21.06 12.39
C GLU A 294 18.64 -22.12 12.33
N LEU A 295 19.68 -21.90 11.52
CA LEU A 295 20.83 -22.80 11.36
C LEU A 295 22.05 -22.40 12.23
N ARG A 296 21.91 -21.40 13.10
CA ARG A 296 22.93 -20.96 14.06
C ARG A 296 22.41 -21.09 15.50
#